data_c5de2804034410725a86b6b5c88c76c0
#
_entry.id   c5de2804034410725a86b6b5c88c76c0
#
_cell.length_a   1.000
_cell.length_b   1.000
_cell.length_c   1.000
_cell.angle_alpha   90.00
_cell.angle_beta   90.00
_cell.angle_gamma   90.00
#
_symmetry.space_group_name_H-M   'P 1'
#
loop_
_entity.id
_entity.type
_entity.pdbx_description
1 polymer ?
#
loop_
_entity_poly.entity_id
_entity_poly.type
_entity_poly.pdbx_seq_one_letter_code
_entity_poly.pdbx_strand_id
1 'polypeptide(L)'
;MIDNQKIENFLQDFGCASLEHLQILYGEKNNNFKNILRSNNVRKKDNVFVHNTRNINNKMLVALDILCEYKKRKRLNRYYLGYDPVIISFLSNDNLLYHIIVATNEQTKGIVKKVNSYPLSIPKADKLILAFPDVSELENIECDIPFLYCTYPGLEIQN
;
A
#
# COMPACT_ATOMS: atom_id res chain seq x y z
N MET A 1 6.53 -18.35 15.73
CA MET A 1 7.20 -18.78 14.47
C MET A 1 6.30 -18.34 13.32
N ILE A 2 6.83 -17.57 12.38
CA ILE A 2 6.06 -17.19 11.18
C ILE A 2 5.89 -18.45 10.33
N ASP A 3 4.67 -18.65 9.88
CA ASP A 3 4.38 -19.58 8.82
C ASP A 3 4.93 -19.03 7.49
N ASN A 4 6.01 -19.62 6.98
CA ASN A 4 6.63 -19.20 5.71
C ASN A 4 5.62 -19.21 4.55
N GLN A 5 4.67 -20.15 4.58
CA GLN A 5 3.61 -20.22 3.58
C GLN A 5 2.73 -18.97 3.60
N LYS A 6 2.47 -18.43 4.77
CA LYS A 6 1.64 -17.21 4.92
C LYS A 6 2.31 -15.98 4.29
N ILE A 7 3.64 -15.86 4.42
CA ILE A 7 4.39 -14.77 3.80
C ILE A 7 4.54 -14.99 2.30
N GLU A 8 4.76 -16.24 1.88
CA GLU A 8 4.82 -16.55 0.45
C GLU A 8 3.50 -16.23 -0.24
N ASN A 9 2.36 -16.59 0.35
CA ASN A 9 1.03 -16.23 -0.14
C ASN A 9 0.84 -14.71 -0.20
N PHE A 10 1.29 -13.99 0.84
CA PHE A 10 1.26 -12.54 0.82
C PHE A 10 2.07 -11.96 -0.35
N LEU A 11 3.29 -12.44 -0.56
CA LEU A 11 4.13 -11.98 -1.67
C LEU A 11 3.58 -12.41 -3.04
N GLN A 12 2.89 -13.54 -3.13
CA GLN A 12 2.20 -13.96 -4.34
C GLN A 12 1.07 -12.97 -4.70
N ASP A 13 0.30 -12.53 -3.70
CA ASP A 13 -0.83 -11.61 -3.89
C ASP A 13 -0.33 -10.17 -4.12
N PHE A 14 0.48 -9.63 -3.22
CA PHE A 14 0.94 -8.24 -3.24
C PHE A 14 2.16 -8.01 -4.14
N GLY A 15 2.85 -9.05 -4.53
CA GLY A 15 3.97 -9.03 -5.46
C GLY A 15 5.32 -8.79 -4.81
N CYS A 16 5.44 -7.81 -3.94
CA CYS A 16 6.68 -7.44 -3.27
C CYS A 16 6.44 -6.77 -1.92
N ALA A 17 7.44 -6.84 -1.04
CA ALA A 17 7.46 -6.12 0.22
C ALA A 17 8.91 -5.96 0.72
N SER A 18 9.21 -4.87 1.42
CA SER A 18 10.48 -4.73 2.12
C SER A 18 10.51 -5.62 3.37
N LEU A 19 11.71 -5.87 3.87
CA LEU A 19 11.87 -6.56 5.16
C LEU A 19 11.11 -5.83 6.29
N GLU A 20 11.18 -4.49 6.31
CA GLU A 20 10.49 -3.67 7.30
C GLU A 20 8.98 -3.85 7.23
N HIS A 21 8.38 -3.85 6.03
CA HIS A 21 6.96 -4.12 5.85
C HIS A 21 6.55 -5.46 6.47
N LEU A 22 7.30 -6.52 6.17
CA LEU A 22 7.01 -7.85 6.70
C LEU A 22 7.12 -7.89 8.23
N GLN A 23 8.12 -7.23 8.80
CA GLN A 23 8.30 -7.15 10.24
C GLN A 23 7.14 -6.44 10.94
N ILE A 24 6.69 -5.32 10.39
CA ILE A 24 5.58 -4.54 10.94
C ILE A 24 4.26 -5.31 10.82
N LEU A 25 3.97 -5.85 9.64
CA LEU A 25 2.70 -6.54 9.38
C LEU A 25 2.56 -7.85 10.17
N TYR A 26 3.65 -8.58 10.36
CA TYR A 26 3.65 -9.88 11.04
C TYR A 26 4.17 -9.84 12.47
N GLY A 27 4.68 -8.69 12.94
CA GLY A 27 5.11 -8.49 14.32
C GLY A 27 6.36 -9.30 14.73
N GLU A 28 7.23 -9.67 13.78
CA GLU A 28 8.35 -10.57 14.02
C GLU A 28 9.72 -9.90 13.82
N LYS A 29 10.73 -10.40 14.52
CA LYS A 29 12.12 -9.92 14.42
C LYS A 29 12.87 -10.52 13.22
N ASN A 30 13.90 -9.81 12.77
CA ASN A 30 14.70 -10.08 11.56
C ASN A 30 15.11 -11.55 11.28
N ASN A 31 15.31 -12.36 12.31
CA ASN A 31 15.89 -13.69 12.13
C ASN A 31 14.92 -14.72 11.54
N ASN A 32 13.61 -14.44 11.60
CA ASN A 32 12.59 -15.38 11.17
C ASN A 32 12.29 -15.30 9.67
N PHE A 33 12.70 -14.20 9.00
CA PHE A 33 12.47 -14.01 7.55
C PHE A 33 13.57 -14.62 6.66
N LYS A 34 14.72 -15.04 7.22
CA LYS A 34 15.79 -15.68 6.44
C LYS A 34 15.34 -16.98 5.78
N ASN A 35 14.41 -17.68 6.42
CA ASN A 35 13.92 -18.96 5.92
C ASN A 35 13.01 -18.83 4.69
N ILE A 36 12.43 -17.64 4.46
CA ILE A 36 11.56 -17.40 3.31
C ILE A 36 12.33 -17.50 1.99
N LEU A 37 13.62 -17.17 2.00
CA LEU A 37 14.50 -17.29 0.83
C LEU A 37 14.87 -18.72 0.48
N ARG A 38 14.54 -19.69 1.36
CA ARG A 38 14.67 -21.13 1.05
C ARG A 38 13.51 -21.61 0.17
N SER A 39 12.43 -20.86 0.08
CA SER A 39 11.38 -21.09 -0.91
C SER A 39 11.93 -20.77 -2.30
N ASN A 40 11.74 -21.68 -3.26
CA ASN A 40 12.09 -21.44 -4.65
C ASN A 40 11.20 -20.37 -5.32
N ASN A 41 10.16 -19.89 -4.62
CA ASN A 41 9.17 -18.95 -5.15
C ASN A 41 9.46 -17.50 -4.77
N VAL A 42 10.44 -17.25 -3.90
CA VAL A 42 10.77 -15.91 -3.41
C VAL A 42 12.24 -15.60 -3.67
N ARG A 43 12.48 -14.43 -4.24
CA ARG A 43 13.83 -13.85 -4.38
C ARG A 43 13.94 -12.55 -3.60
N LYS A 44 15.16 -12.17 -3.26
CA LYS A 44 15.48 -10.89 -2.64
C LYS A 44 16.29 -10.04 -3.60
N LYS A 45 15.88 -8.79 -3.79
CA LYS A 45 16.65 -7.78 -4.48
C LYS A 45 16.77 -6.57 -3.55
N ASP A 46 18.00 -6.23 -3.18
CA ASP A 46 18.28 -5.24 -2.12
C ASP A 46 17.57 -5.64 -0.82
N ASN A 47 16.71 -4.77 -0.28
CA ASN A 47 15.88 -5.05 0.91
C ASN A 47 14.46 -5.46 0.60
N VAL A 48 14.15 -5.78 -0.66
CA VAL A 48 12.81 -6.13 -1.10
C VAL A 48 12.72 -7.61 -1.41
N PHE A 49 11.73 -8.27 -0.82
CA PHE A 49 11.34 -9.64 -1.15
C PHE A 49 10.30 -9.59 -2.27
N VAL A 50 10.47 -10.43 -3.26
CA VAL A 50 9.62 -10.45 -4.47
C VAL A 50 9.23 -11.87 -4.79
N HIS A 51 7.96 -12.14 -5.06
CA HIS A 51 7.53 -13.42 -5.60
C HIS A 51 8.08 -13.60 -7.02
N ASN A 52 8.55 -14.83 -7.36
CA ASN A 52 9.22 -15.08 -8.63
C ASN A 52 8.35 -14.83 -9.88
N THR A 53 7.03 -14.85 -9.73
CA THR A 53 6.07 -14.52 -10.80
C THR A 53 5.80 -13.03 -10.93
N ARG A 54 6.41 -12.19 -10.10
CA ARG A 54 6.16 -10.74 -10.01
C ARG A 54 7.43 -9.93 -10.19
N ASN A 55 7.26 -8.65 -10.41
CA ASN A 55 8.32 -7.64 -10.41
C ASN A 55 8.16 -6.70 -9.21
N ILE A 56 9.23 -5.98 -8.86
CA ILE A 56 9.16 -4.90 -7.88
C ILE A 56 8.20 -3.83 -8.41
N ASN A 57 7.22 -3.48 -7.60
CA ASN A 57 6.25 -2.44 -7.89
C ASN A 57 6.39 -1.32 -6.84
N ASN A 58 6.95 -0.18 -7.26
CA ASN A 58 7.18 0.95 -6.35
C ASN A 58 5.88 1.51 -5.77
N LYS A 59 4.78 1.52 -6.52
CA LYS A 59 3.48 1.96 -5.99
C LYS A 59 2.99 1.04 -4.88
N MET A 60 3.21 -0.27 -5.02
CA MET A 60 2.90 -1.23 -3.95
C MET A 60 3.74 -0.98 -2.71
N LEU A 61 5.04 -0.69 -2.86
CA LEU A 61 5.90 -0.38 -1.72
C LEU A 61 5.44 0.87 -0.99
N VAL A 62 5.08 1.94 -1.71
CA VAL A 62 4.51 3.16 -1.10
C VAL A 62 3.17 2.87 -0.40
N ALA A 63 2.29 2.08 -1.01
CA ALA A 63 1.04 1.70 -0.38
C ALA A 63 1.26 0.86 0.90
N LEU A 64 2.26 -0.01 0.91
CA LEU A 64 2.64 -0.78 2.10
C LEU A 64 3.26 0.10 3.19
N ASP A 65 4.04 1.14 2.83
CA ASP A 65 4.52 2.14 3.80
C ASP A 65 3.35 2.79 4.54
N ILE A 66 2.33 3.22 3.81
CA ILE A 66 1.11 3.82 4.38
C ILE A 66 0.39 2.81 5.28
N LEU A 67 0.17 1.59 4.80
CA LEU A 67 -0.49 0.52 5.57
C LEU A 67 0.25 0.23 6.88
N CYS A 68 1.59 0.20 6.82
CA CYS A 68 2.44 -0.01 7.99
C CYS A 68 2.31 1.10 9.04
N GLU A 69 2.14 2.36 8.61
CA GLU A 69 1.88 3.46 9.54
C GLU A 69 0.58 3.26 10.33
N TYR A 70 -0.49 2.80 9.68
CA TYR A 70 -1.73 2.44 10.37
C TYR A 70 -1.55 1.23 11.31
N LYS A 71 -0.74 0.25 10.91
CA LYS A 71 -0.40 -0.90 11.77
C LYS A 71 0.38 -0.48 13.01
N LYS A 72 1.41 0.37 12.86
CA LYS A 72 2.20 0.92 13.99
C LYS A 72 1.32 1.66 14.99
N ARG A 73 0.35 2.42 14.50
CA ARG A 73 -0.62 3.16 15.32
C ARG A 73 -1.75 2.30 15.90
N LYS A 74 -1.69 0.98 15.71
CA LYS A 74 -2.73 0.01 16.13
C LYS A 74 -4.12 0.36 15.59
N ARG A 75 -4.20 0.92 14.38
CA ARG A 75 -5.45 1.33 13.72
C ARG A 75 -5.87 0.40 12.57
N LEU A 76 -5.07 -0.62 12.28
CA LEU A 76 -5.32 -1.57 11.20
C LEU A 76 -6.03 -2.82 11.71
N ASN A 77 -7.21 -3.10 11.16
CA ASN A 77 -7.95 -4.33 11.42
C ASN A 77 -7.65 -5.38 10.33
N ARG A 78 -8.03 -5.10 9.08
CA ARG A 78 -7.84 -5.99 7.93
C ARG A 78 -7.41 -5.19 6.71
N TYR A 79 -6.73 -5.85 5.77
CA TYR A 79 -6.32 -5.25 4.52
C TYR A 79 -6.46 -6.23 3.35
N TYR A 80 -6.62 -5.69 2.15
CA TYR A 80 -6.91 -6.41 0.92
C TYR A 80 -6.20 -5.76 -0.25
N LEU A 81 -5.93 -6.52 -1.31
CA LEU A 81 -5.59 -5.93 -2.60
C LEU A 81 -6.76 -5.09 -3.11
N GLY A 82 -6.42 -3.92 -3.67
CA GLY A 82 -7.37 -3.08 -4.37
C GLY A 82 -7.52 -3.47 -5.85
N TYR A 83 -8.41 -2.74 -6.52
CA TYR A 83 -8.57 -2.77 -7.98
C TYR A 83 -8.23 -1.40 -8.54
N ASP A 84 -7.55 -1.36 -9.68
CA ASP A 84 -7.13 -0.09 -10.31
C ASP A 84 -8.24 0.99 -10.25
N PRO A 85 -7.94 2.18 -9.77
CA PRO A 85 -6.66 2.77 -9.36
C PRO A 85 -6.25 2.49 -7.89
N VAL A 86 -7.06 1.77 -7.12
CA VAL A 86 -6.79 1.43 -5.72
C VAL A 86 -5.72 0.34 -5.65
N ILE A 87 -4.65 0.59 -4.90
CA ILE A 87 -3.58 -0.38 -4.70
C ILE A 87 -3.91 -1.32 -3.54
N ILE A 88 -4.26 -0.76 -2.39
CA ILE A 88 -4.64 -1.50 -1.18
C ILE A 88 -5.92 -0.89 -0.61
N SER A 89 -6.82 -1.75 -0.15
CA SER A 89 -7.96 -1.38 0.68
C SER A 89 -7.76 -1.92 2.09
N PHE A 90 -8.16 -1.18 3.10
CA PHE A 90 -8.12 -1.68 4.46
C PHE A 90 -9.27 -1.17 5.33
N LEU A 91 -9.63 -1.98 6.31
CA LEU A 91 -10.53 -1.59 7.40
C LEU A 91 -9.72 -1.11 8.59
N SER A 92 -10.06 0.05 9.12
CA SER A 92 -9.55 0.51 10.40
C SER A 92 -10.23 -0.20 11.56
N ASN A 93 -9.72 -0.03 12.77
CA ASN A 93 -10.37 -0.57 13.98
C ASN A 93 -11.75 0.03 14.24
N ASP A 94 -12.02 1.22 13.70
CA ASP A 94 -13.32 1.90 13.77
C ASP A 94 -14.29 1.42 12.66
N ASN A 95 -13.92 0.36 11.93
CA ASN A 95 -14.67 -0.19 10.79
C ASN A 95 -14.85 0.78 9.61
N LEU A 96 -13.99 1.77 9.46
CA LEU A 96 -13.95 2.64 8.29
C LEU A 96 -13.13 1.99 7.18
N LEU A 97 -13.67 2.00 5.97
CA LEU A 97 -13.00 1.49 4.78
C LEU A 97 -12.17 2.58 4.12
N TYR A 98 -10.88 2.33 4.01
CA TYR A 98 -9.90 3.19 3.35
C TYR A 98 -9.44 2.58 2.03
N HIS A 99 -9.26 3.41 1.03
CA HIS A 99 -8.59 3.04 -0.22
C HIS A 99 -7.31 3.83 -0.38
N ILE A 100 -6.20 3.14 -0.61
CA ILE A 100 -4.89 3.74 -0.89
C ILE A 100 -4.69 3.78 -2.40
N ILE A 101 -4.46 4.97 -2.93
CA ILE A 101 -4.17 5.23 -4.33
C ILE A 101 -2.80 5.89 -4.42
N VAL A 102 -1.92 5.33 -5.23
CA VAL A 102 -0.56 5.85 -5.44
C VAL A 102 -0.41 6.23 -6.91
N ALA A 103 -0.05 7.48 -7.18
CA ALA A 103 0.22 7.98 -8.52
C ALA A 103 1.72 8.17 -8.75
N THR A 104 2.21 7.82 -9.93
CA THR A 104 3.50 8.29 -10.43
C THR A 104 3.35 9.67 -11.08
N ASN A 105 4.46 10.38 -11.35
CA ASN A 105 4.41 11.69 -12.02
C ASN A 105 3.57 11.69 -13.31
N GLU A 106 3.69 10.63 -14.10
CA GLU A 106 2.97 10.49 -15.37
C GLU A 106 1.47 10.21 -15.18
N GLN A 107 1.09 9.68 -14.01
CA GLN A 107 -0.28 9.25 -13.71
C GLN A 107 -1.10 10.28 -12.93
N THR A 108 -0.46 11.31 -12.35
CA THR A 108 -1.08 12.25 -11.40
C THR A 108 -2.39 12.84 -11.94
N LYS A 109 -2.37 13.44 -13.13
CA LYS A 109 -3.56 14.05 -13.73
C LYS A 109 -4.68 13.05 -14.01
N GLY A 110 -4.33 11.86 -14.48
CA GLY A 110 -5.31 10.78 -14.73
C GLY A 110 -5.96 10.28 -13.44
N ILE A 111 -5.18 10.16 -12.36
CA ILE A 111 -5.69 9.76 -11.04
C ILE A 111 -6.58 10.87 -10.46
N VAL A 112 -6.18 12.15 -10.54
CA VAL A 112 -7.02 13.28 -10.10
C VAL A 112 -8.37 13.25 -10.79
N LYS A 113 -8.40 13.03 -12.11
CA LYS A 113 -9.66 12.90 -12.85
C LYS A 113 -10.53 11.75 -12.35
N LYS A 114 -9.94 10.59 -12.06
CA LYS A 114 -10.66 9.43 -11.49
C LYS A 114 -11.19 9.75 -10.09
N VAL A 115 -10.39 10.40 -9.24
CA VAL A 115 -10.78 10.78 -7.88
C VAL A 115 -11.94 11.79 -7.90
N ASN A 116 -11.86 12.80 -8.77
CA ASN A 116 -12.93 13.81 -8.92
C ASN A 116 -14.23 13.23 -9.52
N SER A 117 -14.14 12.06 -10.15
CA SER A 117 -15.33 11.33 -10.64
C SER A 117 -15.87 10.31 -9.63
N TYR A 118 -15.37 10.30 -8.39
CA TYR A 118 -15.89 9.42 -7.35
C TYR A 118 -17.41 9.62 -7.16
N PRO A 119 -18.22 8.56 -6.98
CA PRO A 119 -17.85 7.14 -6.86
C PRO A 119 -17.88 6.35 -8.19
N LEU A 120 -17.89 7.00 -9.33
CA LEU A 120 -18.06 6.33 -10.63
C LEU A 120 -16.82 5.52 -11.06
N SER A 121 -15.62 6.06 -10.76
CA SER A 121 -14.35 5.52 -11.22
C SER A 121 -13.56 4.76 -10.14
N ILE A 122 -14.03 4.79 -8.91
CA ILE A 122 -13.38 4.20 -7.74
C ILE A 122 -14.45 3.51 -6.90
N PRO A 123 -14.22 2.29 -6.41
CA PRO A 123 -15.13 1.63 -5.49
C PRO A 123 -15.44 2.50 -4.26
N LYS A 124 -16.63 2.36 -3.70
CA LYS A 124 -17.03 3.12 -2.52
C LYS A 124 -16.12 2.82 -1.33
N ALA A 125 -15.75 3.87 -0.62
CA ALA A 125 -14.98 3.84 0.62
C ALA A 125 -15.49 4.93 1.57
N ASP A 126 -15.02 4.91 2.82
CA ASP A 126 -15.27 6.00 3.77
C ASP A 126 -14.20 7.09 3.65
N LYS A 127 -12.98 6.72 3.25
CA LYS A 127 -11.86 7.65 3.02
C LYS A 127 -10.93 7.19 1.91
N LEU A 128 -10.31 8.17 1.25
CA LEU A 128 -9.19 7.93 0.34
C LEU A 128 -7.87 8.37 0.99
N ILE A 129 -6.80 7.68 0.67
CA ILE A 129 -5.42 8.10 0.94
C ILE A 129 -4.73 8.21 -0.40
N LEU A 130 -4.37 9.43 -0.76
CA LEU A 130 -3.77 9.76 -2.04
C LEU A 130 -2.28 10.01 -1.83
N ALA A 131 -1.43 9.17 -2.42
CA ALA A 131 0.02 9.33 -2.36
C ALA A 131 0.55 9.75 -3.73
N PHE A 132 1.04 10.98 -3.82
CA PHE A 132 1.57 11.59 -5.03
C PHE A 132 3.04 12.01 -4.83
N PRO A 133 3.82 12.14 -5.90
CA PRO A 133 5.23 12.53 -5.77
C PRO A 133 5.43 13.92 -5.17
N ASP A 134 4.47 14.84 -5.36
CA ASP A 134 4.51 16.21 -4.88
C ASP A 134 3.11 16.78 -4.64
N VAL A 135 3.01 18.03 -4.26
CA VAL A 135 1.76 18.73 -3.94
C VAL A 135 1.10 19.43 -5.12
N SER A 136 1.65 19.33 -6.32
CA SER A 136 1.22 20.12 -7.49
C SER A 136 -0.25 19.91 -7.86
N GLU A 137 -0.79 18.74 -7.60
CA GLU A 137 -2.18 18.41 -7.93
C GLU A 137 -3.16 18.52 -6.74
N LEU A 138 -2.68 18.87 -5.55
CA LEU A 138 -3.54 18.93 -4.35
C LEU A 138 -4.74 19.86 -4.54
N GLU A 139 -4.51 21.05 -5.10
CA GLU A 139 -5.55 22.04 -5.33
C GLU A 139 -6.56 21.63 -6.42
N ASN A 140 -6.21 20.68 -7.26
CA ASN A 140 -7.06 20.15 -8.32
C ASN A 140 -7.99 19.03 -7.89
N ILE A 141 -7.90 18.60 -6.62
CA ILE A 141 -8.73 17.50 -6.09
C ILE A 141 -10.03 18.07 -5.54
N GLU A 142 -11.12 17.74 -6.24
CA GLU A 142 -12.49 18.14 -5.91
C GLU A 142 -13.36 16.88 -5.80
N CYS A 143 -13.22 16.12 -4.72
CA CYS A 143 -14.01 14.91 -4.51
C CYS A 143 -14.91 15.01 -3.29
N ASP A 144 -16.08 14.34 -3.36
CA ASP A 144 -17.10 14.38 -2.30
C ASP A 144 -16.78 13.48 -1.09
N ILE A 145 -15.65 12.78 -1.14
CA ILE A 145 -15.21 11.88 -0.08
C ILE A 145 -14.03 12.48 0.68
N PRO A 146 -13.97 12.33 2.03
CA PRO A 146 -12.80 12.74 2.79
C PRO A 146 -11.54 12.05 2.29
N PHE A 147 -10.44 12.77 2.18
CA PHE A 147 -9.16 12.21 1.79
C PHE A 147 -8.00 12.76 2.60
N LEU A 148 -6.92 11.95 2.67
CA LEU A 148 -5.60 12.38 3.12
C LEU A 148 -4.69 12.44 1.91
N TYR A 149 -3.90 13.49 1.81
CA TYR A 149 -2.90 13.65 0.76
C TYR A 149 -1.51 13.43 1.34
N CYS A 150 -0.77 12.50 0.78
CA CYS A 150 0.59 12.19 1.17
C CYS A 150 1.55 12.41 0.00
N THR A 151 2.73 12.96 0.26
CA THR A 151 3.82 12.97 -0.71
C THR A 151 4.81 11.84 -0.43
N TYR A 152 5.46 11.35 -1.47
CA TYR A 152 6.52 10.35 -1.36
C TYR A 152 7.68 10.69 -2.32
N PRO A 153 8.92 10.21 -2.09
CA PRO A 153 9.34 9.39 -0.94
C PRO A 153 9.29 10.17 0.37
N GLY A 154 9.19 9.41 1.51
CA GLY A 154 9.24 10.00 2.83
C GLY A 154 7.90 10.28 3.50
N LEU A 155 6.76 9.95 2.89
CA LEU A 155 5.38 10.03 3.42
C LEU A 155 5.10 11.27 4.28
N GLU A 156 5.13 12.44 3.66
CA GLU A 156 4.68 13.67 4.31
C GLU A 156 3.18 13.86 4.09
N ILE A 157 2.41 13.97 5.19
CA ILE A 157 0.97 14.23 5.13
C ILE A 157 0.75 15.74 4.94
N GLN A 158 -0.02 16.09 3.91
CA GLN A 158 -0.43 17.47 3.64
C GLN A 158 -1.80 17.72 4.28
N ASN A 159 -1.91 18.79 5.04
CA ASN A 159 -3.14 19.26 5.69
C ASN A 159 -3.82 20.32 4.85
#